data_8ee9519ad542345eb0bdb363ee60bf51
#
_entry.id   8ee9519ad542345eb0bdb363ee60bf51
#
_cell.length_a   1.000
_cell.length_b   1.000
_cell.length_c   1.000
_cell.angle_alpha   90.00
_cell.angle_beta   90.00
_cell.angle_gamma   90.00
#
_symmetry.space_group_name_H-M   'P 1'
#
loop_
_entity.id
_entity.type
_entity.pdbx_description
1 polymer ?
#
loop_
_entity_poly.entity_id
_entity_poly.type
_entity_poly.pdbx_seq_one_letter_code
_entity_poly.pdbx_strand_id
1 'polypeptide(L)'
;MKTLATVVLVILAVTISAVAVAAPPAGEGWQSLFDGKNLDGWKVPEGDGGHWKVVDGVIDYDAQSEAKGNKNLWTAKSFGDFTLHVEWRLKKTTGLYPMPTILPDGSYKKDAEGKVIKTLRPNADSGIFLRGSGKAQLNIWCWPIGSGEMWGYRNDKKMPPEVRAGAVPKVRADNPVGQWNTFEITLRGDRVTALLNGKTVIDDTQLPGIPEQGPIGLQHHGGRNKKTGQFSPASSLIQFRNIYIKPLGPK
;
A
#
# COMPACT_ATOMS: atom_id res chain seq x y z
N MET A 1 8.51 -22.79 69.36
CA MET A 1 9.00 -22.72 67.94
C MET A 1 8.13 -21.80 67.19
N LYS A 2 8.61 -20.61 66.82
CA LYS A 2 7.86 -19.61 66.02
C LYS A 2 8.34 -19.71 64.56
N THR A 3 7.49 -20.18 63.66
CA THR A 3 7.76 -20.29 62.23
C THR A 3 7.61 -18.92 61.57
N LEU A 4 8.68 -18.35 61.06
CA LEU A 4 8.70 -17.14 60.27
C LEU A 4 8.26 -17.49 58.81
N ALA A 5 7.17 -16.97 58.35
CA ALA A 5 6.74 -17.06 56.95
C ALA A 5 7.41 -15.96 56.15
N THR A 6 8.29 -16.32 55.21
CA THR A 6 8.92 -15.38 54.28
C THR A 6 7.97 -15.13 53.13
N VAL A 7 7.45 -13.91 53.00
CA VAL A 7 6.66 -13.47 51.88
C VAL A 7 7.63 -13.02 50.74
N VAL A 8 7.68 -13.77 49.66
CA VAL A 8 8.42 -13.37 48.45
C VAL A 8 7.53 -12.49 47.58
N LEU A 9 7.85 -11.20 47.51
CA LEU A 9 7.18 -10.24 46.64
C LEU A 9 7.77 -10.38 45.21
N VAL A 10 7.02 -10.98 44.28
CA VAL A 10 7.40 -11.02 42.86
C VAL A 10 6.96 -9.72 42.23
N ILE A 11 7.90 -8.81 41.95
CA ILE A 11 7.65 -7.59 41.18
C ILE A 11 7.67 -7.95 39.69
N LEU A 12 6.51 -7.97 39.07
CA LEU A 12 6.36 -8.14 37.62
C LEU A 12 6.73 -6.80 36.95
N ALA A 13 7.93 -6.71 36.42
CA ALA A 13 8.33 -5.54 35.62
C ALA A 13 7.63 -5.59 34.24
N VAL A 14 6.60 -4.79 34.07
CA VAL A 14 5.96 -4.56 32.75
C VAL A 14 6.90 -3.66 31.95
N THR A 15 7.66 -4.23 31.03
CA THR A 15 8.43 -3.46 30.06
C THR A 15 7.47 -2.92 28.99
N ILE A 16 7.13 -1.66 29.08
CA ILE A 16 6.45 -0.94 27.99
C ILE A 16 7.49 -0.73 26.89
N SER A 17 7.50 -1.58 25.88
CA SER A 17 8.28 -1.33 24.67
C SER A 17 7.68 -0.15 23.94
N ALA A 18 8.29 1.03 24.03
CA ALA A 18 7.96 2.15 23.20
C ALA A 18 8.25 1.75 21.74
N VAL A 19 7.22 1.69 20.90
CA VAL A 19 7.38 1.50 19.47
C VAL A 19 7.99 2.79 18.92
N ALA A 20 9.27 2.74 18.60
CA ALA A 20 9.97 3.88 18.00
C ALA A 20 9.44 4.06 16.58
N VAL A 21 8.79 5.19 16.31
CA VAL A 21 8.56 5.65 14.94
C VAL A 21 9.94 5.93 14.33
N ALA A 22 10.25 5.32 13.20
CA ALA A 22 11.53 5.57 12.54
C ALA A 22 11.67 7.05 12.20
N ALA A 23 12.90 7.56 12.22
CA ALA A 23 13.19 8.91 11.76
C ALA A 23 12.74 9.08 10.28
N PRO A 24 12.32 10.29 9.88
CA PRO A 24 12.01 10.56 8.48
C PRO A 24 13.23 10.27 7.58
N PRO A 25 13.02 10.04 6.27
CA PRO A 25 14.13 9.92 5.33
C PRO A 25 15.07 11.11 5.42
N ALA A 26 16.34 10.91 5.04
CA ALA A 26 17.36 11.98 5.11
C ALA A 26 16.96 13.23 4.31
N GLY A 27 17.33 14.39 4.81
CA GLY A 27 17.08 15.71 4.22
C GLY A 27 15.88 16.44 4.83
N GLU A 28 15.82 17.75 4.59
CA GLU A 28 14.81 18.64 5.14
C GLU A 28 13.47 18.57 4.37
N GLY A 29 12.42 19.12 4.98
CA GLY A 29 11.11 19.32 4.36
C GLY A 29 10.16 18.13 4.42
N TRP A 30 10.52 17.02 5.07
CA TRP A 30 9.63 15.90 5.31
C TRP A 30 8.57 16.21 6.38
N GLN A 31 7.34 15.88 6.10
CA GLN A 31 6.20 15.97 7.00
C GLN A 31 5.68 14.56 7.28
N SER A 32 5.46 14.23 8.56
CA SER A 32 4.83 12.97 8.91
C SER A 32 3.34 12.99 8.55
N LEU A 33 2.87 11.95 7.88
CA LEU A 33 1.44 11.69 7.65
C LEU A 33 0.87 10.69 8.65
N PHE A 34 1.71 10.06 9.44
CA PHE A 34 1.30 9.10 10.46
C PHE A 34 2.30 9.11 11.63
N ASP A 35 1.81 9.37 12.83
CA ASP A 35 2.62 9.51 14.04
C ASP A 35 2.80 8.21 14.85
N GLY A 36 2.23 7.10 14.36
CA GLY A 36 2.26 5.80 15.04
C GLY A 36 1.27 5.66 16.21
N LYS A 37 0.44 6.67 16.50
CA LYS A 37 -0.45 6.66 17.69
C LYS A 37 -1.92 6.51 17.33
N ASN A 38 -2.37 7.26 16.33
CA ASN A 38 -3.77 7.29 15.91
C ASN A 38 -3.90 7.59 14.41
N LEU A 39 -5.13 7.68 13.91
CA LEU A 39 -5.41 8.01 12.51
C LEU A 39 -5.75 9.50 12.32
N ASP A 40 -5.28 10.39 13.20
CA ASP A 40 -5.43 11.83 13.02
C ASP A 40 -4.77 12.27 11.70
N GLY A 41 -5.45 13.12 10.95
CA GLY A 41 -5.02 13.49 9.59
C GLY A 41 -5.45 12.51 8.49
N TRP A 42 -6.17 11.43 8.84
CA TRP A 42 -6.78 10.49 7.91
C TRP A 42 -8.31 10.50 8.01
N LYS A 43 -8.99 10.29 6.90
CA LYS A 43 -10.44 10.11 6.81
C LYS A 43 -10.74 8.63 6.83
N VAL A 44 -11.05 8.10 8.00
CA VAL A 44 -11.54 6.73 8.15
C VAL A 44 -12.93 6.64 7.52
N PRO A 45 -13.22 5.62 6.69
CA PRO A 45 -14.53 5.47 6.07
C PRO A 45 -15.66 5.40 7.11
N GLU A 46 -16.74 6.11 6.88
CA GLU A 46 -17.91 6.05 7.76
C GLU A 46 -18.47 4.62 7.80
N GLY A 47 -18.69 4.10 9.00
CA GLY A 47 -19.13 2.73 9.21
C GLY A 47 -18.06 1.67 8.99
N ASP A 48 -16.76 2.04 9.06
CA ASP A 48 -15.65 1.10 8.92
C ASP A 48 -15.65 -0.01 9.99
N GLY A 49 -16.22 0.24 11.16
CA GLY A 49 -16.26 -0.74 12.26
C GLY A 49 -14.92 -0.93 12.98
N GLY A 50 -13.96 -0.02 12.79
CA GLY A 50 -12.63 -0.09 13.43
C GLY A 50 -11.69 -1.08 12.77
N HIS A 51 -11.90 -1.39 11.48
CA HIS A 51 -11.04 -2.28 10.70
C HIS A 51 -9.76 -1.58 10.24
N TRP A 52 -9.83 -0.29 9.89
CA TRP A 52 -8.66 0.58 9.84
C TRP A 52 -8.29 1.01 11.27
N LYS A 53 -7.18 0.53 11.80
CA LYS A 53 -6.77 0.78 13.18
C LYS A 53 -5.27 0.94 13.31
N VAL A 54 -4.84 1.47 14.45
CA VAL A 54 -3.42 1.52 14.83
C VAL A 54 -3.16 0.41 15.85
N VAL A 55 -2.16 -0.42 15.57
CA VAL A 55 -1.70 -1.49 16.45
C VAL A 55 -0.17 -1.46 16.47
N ASP A 56 0.42 -1.34 17.64
CA ASP A 56 1.88 -1.34 17.82
C ASP A 56 2.61 -0.38 16.87
N GLY A 57 2.10 0.85 16.75
CA GLY A 57 2.72 1.90 15.93
C GLY A 57 2.57 1.75 14.43
N VAL A 58 1.71 0.85 13.95
CA VAL A 58 1.44 0.67 12.53
C VAL A 58 -0.05 0.83 12.22
N ILE A 59 -0.39 1.34 11.05
CA ILE A 59 -1.75 1.24 10.50
C ILE A 59 -1.95 -0.22 10.10
N ASP A 60 -2.85 -0.91 10.76
CA ASP A 60 -3.21 -2.31 10.49
C ASP A 60 -4.57 -2.38 9.80
N TYR A 61 -4.66 -3.14 8.71
CA TYR A 61 -5.89 -3.36 8.00
C TYR A 61 -6.17 -4.85 7.77
N ASP A 62 -7.43 -5.27 7.96
CA ASP A 62 -7.84 -6.66 7.91
C ASP A 62 -8.87 -6.98 6.80
N ALA A 63 -9.08 -6.04 5.87
CA ALA A 63 -9.99 -6.16 4.73
C ALA A 63 -11.47 -6.41 5.09
N GLN A 64 -11.92 -6.05 6.29
CA GLN A 64 -13.28 -6.35 6.75
C GLN A 64 -14.17 -5.12 6.93
N SER A 65 -13.74 -3.94 6.47
CA SER A 65 -14.52 -2.70 6.63
C SER A 65 -16.00 -2.89 6.30
N GLU A 66 -16.87 -2.44 7.20
CA GLU A 66 -18.33 -2.50 7.03
C GLU A 66 -18.90 -1.26 6.33
N ALA A 67 -18.06 -0.29 5.99
CA ALA A 67 -18.45 0.91 5.26
C ALA A 67 -19.22 0.57 3.99
N LYS A 68 -20.30 1.32 3.70
CA LYS A 68 -21.16 1.08 2.52
C LYS A 68 -20.58 1.70 1.24
N GLY A 69 -19.72 2.70 1.36
CA GLY A 69 -19.14 3.44 0.23
C GLY A 69 -17.70 3.06 -0.06
N ASN A 70 -16.89 4.08 -0.30
CA ASN A 70 -15.45 3.94 -0.47
C ASN A 70 -14.82 3.49 0.86
N LYS A 71 -14.11 2.37 0.83
CA LYS A 71 -13.49 1.75 2.01
C LYS A 71 -12.01 2.06 2.16
N ASN A 72 -11.46 2.88 1.28
CA ASN A 72 -10.06 3.29 1.34
C ASN A 72 -9.83 4.30 2.45
N LEU A 73 -8.64 4.28 3.03
CA LEU A 73 -8.20 5.26 4.01
C LEU A 73 -7.51 6.43 3.28
N TRP A 74 -8.04 7.64 3.41
CA TRP A 74 -7.56 8.82 2.69
C TRP A 74 -6.96 9.86 3.63
N THR A 75 -5.89 10.55 3.21
CA THR A 75 -5.43 11.73 3.95
C THR A 75 -6.51 12.81 3.96
N ALA A 76 -6.63 13.54 5.08
CA ALA A 76 -7.54 14.68 5.17
C ALA A 76 -7.06 15.86 4.31
N LYS A 77 -5.73 16.00 4.16
CA LYS A 77 -5.08 17.02 3.32
C LYS A 77 -4.90 16.53 1.89
N SER A 78 -4.87 17.48 0.96
CA SER A 78 -4.50 17.28 -0.44
C SER A 78 -3.08 17.75 -0.69
N PHE A 79 -2.41 17.16 -1.68
CA PHE A 79 -1.02 17.44 -2.04
C PHE A 79 -0.92 17.62 -3.56
N GLY A 80 -0.11 18.59 -3.98
CA GLY A 80 0.26 18.82 -5.38
C GLY A 80 1.47 17.96 -5.77
N ASP A 81 2.59 18.59 -6.11
CA ASP A 81 3.87 17.92 -6.35
C ASP A 81 4.51 17.46 -5.04
N PHE A 82 4.99 16.23 -4.99
CA PHE A 82 5.58 15.68 -3.76
C PHE A 82 6.54 14.52 -4.02
N THR A 83 7.37 14.22 -3.01
CA THR A 83 7.95 12.90 -2.80
C THR A 83 7.27 12.27 -1.58
N LEU A 84 6.78 11.03 -1.72
CA LEU A 84 6.13 10.23 -0.68
C LEU A 84 7.02 9.06 -0.32
N HIS A 85 7.32 8.89 0.96
CA HIS A 85 7.94 7.70 1.52
C HIS A 85 6.90 6.93 2.31
N VAL A 86 6.78 5.63 2.09
CA VAL A 86 5.85 4.77 2.83
C VAL A 86 6.39 3.35 2.95
N GLU A 87 6.40 2.84 4.17
CA GLU A 87 6.68 1.43 4.42
C GLU A 87 5.39 0.64 4.52
N TRP A 88 5.36 -0.53 3.87
CA TRP A 88 4.23 -1.43 3.87
C TRP A 88 4.65 -2.88 3.95
N ARG A 89 3.77 -3.75 4.46
CA ARG A 89 3.93 -5.20 4.35
C ARG A 89 2.59 -5.90 4.20
N LEU A 90 2.50 -6.83 3.28
CA LEU A 90 1.40 -7.80 3.23
C LEU A 90 1.59 -8.78 4.38
N LYS A 91 0.59 -8.92 5.27
CA LYS A 91 0.67 -9.83 6.43
C LYS A 91 0.66 -11.29 6.02
N LYS A 92 -0.22 -11.63 5.08
CA LYS A 92 -0.39 -12.96 4.47
C LYS A 92 -1.23 -12.87 3.20
N THR A 93 -1.23 -13.93 2.42
CA THR A 93 -2.10 -14.10 1.26
C THR A 93 -3.46 -14.69 1.66
N THR A 94 -4.50 -14.48 0.84
CA THR A 94 -5.89 -14.86 1.13
C THR A 94 -6.51 -15.79 0.09
N GLY A 95 -5.74 -16.71 -0.45
CA GLY A 95 -6.21 -17.71 -1.40
C GLY A 95 -5.54 -17.58 -2.77
N LEU A 96 -5.92 -18.48 -3.67
CA LEU A 96 -5.38 -18.54 -5.03
C LEU A 96 -6.11 -17.57 -5.94
N TYR A 97 -5.36 -16.81 -6.72
CA TYR A 97 -5.84 -15.86 -7.70
C TYR A 97 -5.25 -16.15 -9.09
N PRO A 98 -6.04 -16.09 -10.17
CA PRO A 98 -5.55 -16.33 -11.52
C PRO A 98 -4.81 -15.10 -12.06
N MET A 99 -3.52 -15.00 -11.77
CA MET A 99 -2.66 -13.87 -12.16
C MET A 99 -2.29 -13.96 -13.65
N PRO A 100 -2.58 -12.94 -14.46
CA PRO A 100 -2.13 -12.88 -15.84
C PRO A 100 -0.63 -12.66 -15.92
N THR A 101 -0.01 -13.13 -16.98
CA THR A 101 1.35 -12.73 -17.37
C THR A 101 1.28 -11.43 -18.14
N ILE A 102 1.96 -10.38 -17.64
CA ILE A 102 2.02 -9.05 -18.25
C ILE A 102 3.37 -8.92 -18.95
N LEU A 103 3.34 -8.36 -20.17
CA LEU A 103 4.52 -8.08 -20.97
C LEU A 103 5.02 -6.65 -20.73
N PRO A 104 6.28 -6.33 -21.06
CA PRO A 104 6.85 -4.98 -20.82
C PRO A 104 6.12 -3.84 -21.55
N ASP A 105 5.42 -4.13 -22.63
CA ASP A 105 4.56 -3.17 -23.37
C ASP A 105 3.20 -2.95 -22.70
N GLY A 106 2.93 -3.58 -21.57
CA GLY A 106 1.67 -3.51 -20.84
C GLY A 106 0.59 -4.45 -21.36
N SER A 107 0.83 -5.24 -22.40
CA SER A 107 -0.12 -6.23 -22.90
C SER A 107 -0.11 -7.51 -22.06
N TYR A 108 -1.16 -8.32 -22.20
CA TYR A 108 -1.19 -9.65 -21.62
C TYR A 108 -0.56 -10.68 -22.56
N LYS A 109 0.31 -11.55 -22.03
CA LYS A 109 0.79 -12.73 -22.76
C LYS A 109 -0.38 -13.64 -23.08
N LYS A 110 -0.45 -14.09 -24.36
CA LYS A 110 -1.50 -14.97 -24.86
C LYS A 110 -0.88 -16.29 -25.35
N ASP A 111 -1.67 -17.35 -25.34
CA ASP A 111 -1.37 -18.61 -26.01
C ASP A 111 -1.63 -18.54 -27.51
N ALA A 112 -1.45 -19.68 -28.22
CA ALA A 112 -1.65 -19.79 -29.65
C ALA A 112 -3.10 -19.51 -30.08
N GLU A 113 -4.05 -19.76 -29.20
CA GLU A 113 -5.50 -19.54 -29.39
C GLU A 113 -5.93 -18.11 -29.03
N GLY A 114 -4.99 -17.23 -28.61
CA GLY A 114 -5.26 -15.83 -28.25
C GLY A 114 -5.81 -15.63 -26.85
N LYS A 115 -5.88 -16.68 -26.01
CA LYS A 115 -6.34 -16.63 -24.63
C LYS A 115 -5.22 -16.13 -23.71
N VAL A 116 -5.57 -15.25 -22.73
CA VAL A 116 -4.61 -14.74 -21.75
C VAL A 116 -4.09 -15.86 -20.86
N ILE A 117 -2.77 -16.02 -20.82
CA ILE A 117 -2.08 -16.96 -19.95
C ILE A 117 -2.17 -16.48 -18.52
N LYS A 118 -2.77 -17.29 -17.63
CA LYS A 118 -2.89 -17.02 -16.20
C LYS A 118 -2.31 -18.15 -15.38
N THR A 119 -1.71 -17.82 -14.25
CA THR A 119 -1.18 -18.79 -13.29
C THR A 119 -1.87 -18.62 -11.96
N LEU A 120 -2.43 -19.68 -11.38
CA LEU A 120 -3.00 -19.67 -10.05
C LEU A 120 -1.89 -19.57 -9.01
N ARG A 121 -1.90 -18.52 -8.21
CA ARG A 121 -0.92 -18.28 -7.14
C ARG A 121 -1.60 -17.62 -5.94
N PRO A 122 -1.07 -17.82 -4.71
CA PRO A 122 -1.49 -17.08 -3.54
C PRO A 122 -1.35 -15.57 -3.79
N ASN A 123 -2.36 -14.79 -3.42
CA ASN A 123 -2.36 -13.34 -3.59
C ASN A 123 -2.85 -12.61 -2.34
N ALA A 124 -2.42 -11.39 -2.21
CA ALA A 124 -2.96 -10.30 -1.42
C ALA A 124 -2.85 -9.04 -2.27
N ASP A 125 -3.73 -8.09 -2.07
CA ASP A 125 -3.84 -6.90 -2.92
C ASP A 125 -4.14 -5.67 -2.05
N SER A 126 -3.47 -4.59 -2.36
CA SER A 126 -3.69 -3.25 -1.84
C SER A 126 -3.03 -2.26 -2.80
N GLY A 127 -2.85 -1.01 -2.36
CA GLY A 127 -2.16 -0.03 -3.17
C GLY A 127 -2.17 1.37 -2.56
N ILE A 128 -1.46 2.27 -3.21
CA ILE A 128 -1.34 3.66 -2.82
C ILE A 128 -1.91 4.51 -3.95
N PHE A 129 -2.99 5.23 -3.68
CA PHE A 129 -3.59 6.18 -4.61
C PHE A 129 -2.91 7.54 -4.50
N LEU A 130 -2.63 8.15 -5.64
CA LEU A 130 -2.02 9.46 -5.76
C LEU A 130 -3.07 10.51 -6.15
N ARG A 131 -3.05 11.66 -5.45
CA ARG A 131 -3.91 12.83 -5.70
C ARG A 131 -5.39 12.49 -5.87
N GLY A 132 -5.91 11.56 -5.07
CA GLY A 132 -7.33 11.18 -5.10
C GLY A 132 -7.79 10.46 -6.37
N SER A 133 -6.89 10.18 -7.30
CA SER A 133 -7.21 9.52 -8.56
C SER A 133 -7.31 8.00 -8.37
N GLY A 134 -8.49 7.43 -8.63
CA GLY A 134 -8.67 5.97 -8.64
C GLY A 134 -7.87 5.26 -9.75
N LYS A 135 -7.41 6.00 -10.77
CA LYS A 135 -6.59 5.49 -11.86
C LYS A 135 -5.09 5.50 -11.51
N ALA A 136 -4.64 6.53 -10.77
CA ALA A 136 -3.25 6.69 -10.37
C ALA A 136 -2.97 5.96 -9.05
N GLN A 137 -2.95 4.65 -9.11
CA GLN A 137 -2.64 3.76 -7.99
C GLN A 137 -1.39 2.97 -8.30
N LEU A 138 -0.42 2.99 -7.38
CA LEU A 138 0.65 2.00 -7.35
C LEU A 138 0.14 0.76 -6.62
N ASN A 139 -0.02 -0.35 -7.34
CA ASN A 139 -0.49 -1.61 -6.76
C ASN A 139 0.55 -2.24 -5.83
N ILE A 140 0.06 -2.83 -4.75
CA ILE A 140 0.79 -3.68 -3.81
C ILE A 140 0.16 -5.06 -3.88
N TRP A 141 0.86 -6.02 -4.48
CA TRP A 141 0.31 -7.36 -4.72
C TRP A 141 1.40 -8.44 -4.89
N CYS A 142 0.97 -9.70 -5.04
CA CYS A 142 1.87 -10.84 -5.23
C CYS A 142 2.04 -11.24 -6.69
N TRP A 143 1.73 -10.38 -7.65
CA TRP A 143 1.80 -10.71 -9.07
C TRP A 143 3.25 -10.89 -9.55
N PRO A 144 3.49 -11.70 -10.60
CA PRO A 144 4.85 -11.99 -11.09
C PRO A 144 5.66 -10.76 -11.46
N ILE A 145 5.02 -9.70 -11.95
CA ILE A 145 5.68 -8.43 -12.30
C ILE A 145 6.10 -7.61 -11.07
N GLY A 146 5.62 -7.96 -9.86
CA GLY A 146 5.87 -7.21 -8.63
C GLY A 146 4.91 -6.05 -8.40
N SER A 147 5.09 -5.39 -7.24
CA SER A 147 4.35 -4.19 -6.85
C SER A 147 4.87 -2.95 -7.58
N GLY A 148 4.02 -1.91 -7.66
CA GLY A 148 4.31 -0.66 -8.36
C GLY A 148 3.58 -0.51 -9.69
N GLU A 149 2.96 -1.56 -10.25
CA GLU A 149 2.16 -1.41 -11.47
C GLU A 149 1.05 -0.37 -11.27
N MET A 150 0.84 0.46 -12.28
CA MET A 150 -0.27 1.40 -12.33
C MET A 150 -1.38 0.86 -13.25
N TRP A 151 -2.13 -0.14 -12.73
CA TRP A 151 -3.13 -0.90 -13.48
C TRP A 151 -4.13 -0.02 -14.23
N GLY A 152 -4.57 1.08 -13.61
CA GLY A 152 -5.54 2.00 -14.20
C GLY A 152 -5.05 2.66 -15.48
N TYR A 153 -3.74 2.90 -15.64
CA TYR A 153 -3.13 3.41 -16.86
C TYR A 153 -2.76 2.29 -17.83
N ARG A 154 -2.12 1.22 -17.34
CA ARG A 154 -1.73 0.10 -18.20
C ARG A 154 -2.92 -0.55 -18.91
N ASN A 155 -4.03 -0.75 -18.20
CA ASN A 155 -5.19 -1.48 -18.73
C ASN A 155 -6.16 -0.60 -19.54
N ASP A 156 -6.00 0.72 -19.51
CA ASP A 156 -6.83 1.62 -20.28
C ASP A 156 -6.36 1.68 -21.75
N LYS A 157 -7.15 1.08 -22.63
CA LYS A 157 -6.85 1.05 -24.08
C LYS A 157 -6.86 2.42 -24.76
N LYS A 158 -7.38 3.47 -24.11
CA LYS A 158 -7.35 4.84 -24.60
C LYS A 158 -6.02 5.53 -24.31
N MET A 159 -5.20 4.97 -23.42
CA MET A 159 -3.88 5.51 -23.14
C MET A 159 -2.91 5.18 -24.28
N PRO A 160 -1.99 6.12 -24.60
CA PRO A 160 -0.91 5.88 -25.54
C PRO A 160 -0.08 4.65 -25.15
N PRO A 161 0.49 3.92 -26.13
CA PRO A 161 1.29 2.72 -25.86
C PRO A 161 2.44 2.96 -24.89
N GLU A 162 3.14 4.10 -24.98
CA GLU A 162 4.23 4.50 -24.10
C GLU A 162 3.79 4.71 -22.65
N VAL A 163 2.60 5.27 -22.43
CA VAL A 163 2.00 5.43 -21.09
C VAL A 163 1.67 4.06 -20.50
N ARG A 164 1.09 3.17 -21.31
CA ARG A 164 0.75 1.82 -20.88
C ARG A 164 1.98 1.00 -20.54
N ALA A 165 3.01 1.07 -21.36
CA ALA A 165 4.30 0.41 -21.11
C ALA A 165 5.02 1.01 -19.90
N GLY A 166 5.01 2.34 -19.74
CA GLY A 166 5.58 3.03 -18.58
C GLY A 166 4.91 2.67 -17.26
N ALA A 167 3.63 2.29 -17.29
CA ALA A 167 2.86 1.88 -16.10
C ALA A 167 3.16 0.44 -15.63
N VAL A 168 4.05 -0.29 -16.31
CA VAL A 168 4.52 -1.63 -15.91
C VAL A 168 5.81 -1.53 -15.11
N PRO A 169 5.93 -2.21 -13.95
CA PRO A 169 7.19 -2.26 -13.21
C PRO A 169 8.34 -2.80 -14.07
N LYS A 170 9.45 -2.06 -14.10
CA LYS A 170 10.66 -2.46 -14.86
C LYS A 170 11.38 -3.66 -14.24
N VAL A 171 11.21 -3.85 -12.94
CA VAL A 171 11.81 -4.93 -12.17
C VAL A 171 10.91 -5.31 -11.00
N ARG A 172 10.85 -6.60 -10.69
CA ARG A 172 10.25 -7.05 -9.44
C ARG A 172 11.25 -6.78 -8.30
N ALA A 173 10.81 -6.01 -7.31
CA ALA A 173 11.66 -5.56 -6.20
C ALA A 173 11.06 -5.85 -4.82
N ASP A 174 9.95 -6.59 -4.75
CA ASP A 174 9.25 -6.93 -3.51
C ASP A 174 10.09 -7.84 -2.61
N ASN A 175 10.09 -7.57 -1.32
CA ASN A 175 10.46 -8.52 -0.29
C ASN A 175 9.33 -9.57 -0.11
N PRO A 176 9.64 -10.75 0.44
CA PRO A 176 8.64 -11.79 0.72
C PRO A 176 7.46 -11.28 1.58
N VAL A 177 6.28 -11.90 1.40
CA VAL A 177 5.11 -11.66 2.25
C VAL A 177 5.50 -11.82 3.73
N GLY A 178 5.05 -10.91 4.57
CA GLY A 178 5.44 -10.79 5.99
C GLY A 178 6.62 -9.85 6.23
N GLN A 179 7.37 -9.47 5.22
CA GLN A 179 8.49 -8.53 5.35
C GLN A 179 8.09 -7.12 4.92
N TRP A 180 8.74 -6.12 5.50
CA TRP A 180 8.54 -4.72 5.16
C TRP A 180 9.16 -4.39 3.82
N ASN A 181 8.46 -3.55 3.08
CA ASN A 181 8.87 -2.94 1.82
C ASN A 181 8.80 -1.42 1.96
N THR A 182 9.59 -0.71 1.18
CA THR A 182 9.63 0.75 1.15
C THR A 182 9.34 1.24 -0.26
N PHE A 183 8.31 2.06 -0.42
CA PHE A 183 8.13 2.88 -1.61
C PHE A 183 8.67 4.29 -1.37
N GLU A 184 9.40 4.79 -2.37
CA GLU A 184 9.70 6.22 -2.56
C GLU A 184 9.06 6.65 -3.88
N ILE A 185 8.07 7.54 -3.82
CA ILE A 185 7.25 7.93 -4.97
C ILE A 185 7.37 9.43 -5.17
N THR A 186 7.96 9.85 -6.27
CA THR A 186 7.99 11.27 -6.68
C THR A 186 6.96 11.51 -7.76
N LEU A 187 6.02 12.41 -7.51
CA LEU A 187 5.03 12.87 -8.47
C LEU A 187 5.22 14.37 -8.68
N ARG A 188 5.55 14.76 -9.94
CA ARG A 188 5.76 16.15 -10.31
C ARG A 188 4.99 16.44 -11.61
N GLY A 189 4.09 17.44 -11.56
CA GLY A 189 3.13 17.64 -12.63
C GLY A 189 2.32 16.35 -12.88
N ASP A 190 2.37 15.84 -14.08
CA ASP A 190 1.74 14.59 -14.49
C ASP A 190 2.75 13.41 -14.63
N ARG A 191 3.97 13.54 -14.08
CA ARG A 191 5.00 12.50 -14.20
C ARG A 191 5.33 11.87 -12.86
N VAL A 192 5.42 10.54 -12.86
CA VAL A 192 5.70 9.74 -11.67
C VAL A 192 6.95 8.90 -11.84
N THR A 193 7.78 8.90 -10.80
CA THR A 193 8.88 7.95 -10.59
C THR A 193 8.65 7.24 -9.27
N ALA A 194 8.79 5.92 -9.25
CA ALA A 194 8.67 5.13 -8.02
C ALA A 194 9.83 4.15 -7.87
N LEU A 195 10.42 4.16 -6.67
CA LEU A 195 11.39 3.17 -6.23
C LEU A 195 10.70 2.24 -5.23
N LEU A 196 10.98 0.96 -5.36
CA LEU A 196 10.61 -0.08 -4.40
C LEU A 196 11.87 -0.73 -3.86
N ASN A 197 12.11 -0.63 -2.56
CA ASN A 197 13.31 -1.16 -1.90
C ASN A 197 14.61 -0.67 -2.58
N GLY A 198 14.65 0.63 -2.96
CA GLY A 198 15.78 1.28 -3.62
C GLY A 198 15.94 0.96 -5.11
N LYS A 199 15.07 0.15 -5.72
CA LYS A 199 15.10 -0.15 -7.17
C LYS A 199 14.00 0.61 -7.89
N THR A 200 14.34 1.32 -8.98
CA THR A 200 13.35 2.02 -9.81
C THR A 200 12.41 1.01 -10.47
N VAL A 201 11.15 1.02 -10.07
CA VAL A 201 10.08 0.17 -10.62
C VAL A 201 9.25 0.92 -11.66
N ILE A 202 8.98 2.21 -11.44
CA ILE A 202 8.35 3.12 -12.41
C ILE A 202 9.32 4.29 -12.63
N ASP A 203 9.56 4.67 -13.87
CA ASP A 203 10.55 5.65 -14.24
C ASP A 203 9.95 6.73 -15.14
N ASP A 204 9.82 7.93 -14.57
CA ASP A 204 9.35 9.15 -15.24
C ASP A 204 8.14 8.94 -16.15
N THR A 205 7.16 8.14 -15.70
CA THR A 205 5.98 7.78 -16.48
C THR A 205 4.95 8.89 -16.45
N GLN A 206 4.45 9.28 -17.61
CA GLN A 206 3.36 10.24 -17.72
C GLN A 206 2.02 9.64 -17.27
N LEU A 207 1.23 10.42 -16.55
CA LEU A 207 -0.10 10.07 -16.03
C LEU A 207 -1.17 11.04 -16.60
N PRO A 208 -1.56 10.93 -17.86
CA PRO A 208 -2.51 11.85 -18.46
C PRO A 208 -3.82 11.95 -17.66
N GLY A 209 -4.24 13.17 -17.34
CA GLY A 209 -5.48 13.43 -16.61
C GLY A 209 -5.42 13.21 -15.12
N ILE A 210 -4.22 13.04 -14.52
CA ILE A 210 -4.10 13.07 -13.05
C ILE A 210 -4.46 14.48 -12.54
N PRO A 211 -5.22 14.61 -11.42
CA PRO A 211 -5.49 15.91 -10.81
C PRO A 211 -4.22 16.67 -10.42
N GLU A 212 -4.24 18.00 -10.46
CA GLU A 212 -3.12 18.84 -10.01
C GLU A 212 -2.80 18.65 -8.54
N GLN A 213 -3.83 18.40 -7.72
CA GLN A 213 -3.71 18.10 -6.30
C GLN A 213 -4.83 17.16 -5.83
N GLY A 214 -4.58 16.45 -4.75
CA GLY A 214 -5.56 15.57 -4.13
C GLY A 214 -4.97 14.77 -2.98
N PRO A 215 -5.80 14.02 -2.25
CA PRO A 215 -5.35 13.21 -1.11
C PRO A 215 -4.52 12.00 -1.56
N ILE A 216 -3.74 11.47 -0.64
CA ILE A 216 -3.11 10.15 -0.72
C ILE A 216 -4.08 9.13 -0.13
N GLY A 217 -4.21 7.97 -0.77
CA GLY A 217 -5.10 6.90 -0.30
C GLY A 217 -4.39 5.57 -0.11
N LEU A 218 -4.81 4.82 0.91
CA LEU A 218 -4.41 3.43 1.13
C LEU A 218 -5.60 2.53 0.78
N GLN A 219 -5.37 1.55 -0.10
CA GLN A 219 -6.46 0.79 -0.71
C GLN A 219 -7.02 -0.31 0.18
N HIS A 220 -8.34 -0.37 0.24
CA HIS A 220 -9.11 -1.58 0.54
C HIS A 220 -9.29 -2.42 -0.71
N HIS A 221 -9.05 -3.72 -0.62
CA HIS A 221 -9.42 -4.70 -1.66
C HIS A 221 -9.96 -5.98 -1.04
N GLY A 222 -10.89 -6.61 -1.71
CA GLY A 222 -11.48 -7.88 -1.28
C GLY A 222 -12.43 -7.76 -0.09
N GLY A 223 -12.35 -8.71 0.82
CA GLY A 223 -13.18 -8.76 2.01
C GLY A 223 -13.46 -10.17 2.48
N ARG A 224 -14.13 -10.29 3.62
CA ARG A 224 -14.56 -11.58 4.21
C ARG A 224 -16.02 -11.87 3.87
N ASN A 225 -16.29 -13.03 3.34
CA ASN A 225 -17.64 -13.49 3.13
C ASN A 225 -18.31 -13.73 4.50
N LYS A 226 -19.38 -13.01 4.80
CA LYS A 226 -20.05 -13.07 6.11
C LYS A 226 -20.68 -14.45 6.39
N LYS A 227 -21.08 -15.22 5.35
CA LYS A 227 -21.69 -16.54 5.50
C LYS A 227 -20.65 -17.64 5.73
N THR A 228 -19.57 -17.65 4.97
CA THR A 228 -18.55 -18.70 5.02
C THR A 228 -17.40 -18.39 5.95
N GLY A 229 -17.22 -17.11 6.33
CA GLY A 229 -16.08 -16.65 7.11
C GLY A 229 -14.76 -16.63 6.32
N GLN A 230 -14.78 -16.97 5.04
CA GLN A 230 -13.59 -17.00 4.20
C GLN A 230 -13.32 -15.64 3.56
N PHE A 231 -12.05 -15.29 3.44
CA PHE A 231 -11.64 -14.12 2.64
C PHE A 231 -11.77 -14.43 1.16
N SER A 232 -12.19 -13.43 0.38
CA SER A 232 -12.01 -13.48 -1.07
C SER A 232 -10.53 -13.51 -1.42
N PRO A 233 -10.13 -14.17 -2.51
CA PRO A 233 -8.75 -14.08 -2.99
C PRO A 233 -8.30 -12.63 -3.14
N ALA A 234 -7.04 -12.35 -2.82
CA ALA A 234 -6.45 -11.03 -2.92
C ALA A 234 -7.03 -9.96 -1.97
N SER A 235 -7.49 -10.34 -0.78
CA SER A 235 -7.94 -9.36 0.23
C SER A 235 -6.76 -8.60 0.87
N SER A 236 -7.01 -7.33 1.25
CA SER A 236 -6.01 -6.42 1.84
C SER A 236 -5.71 -6.76 3.31
N LEU A 237 -4.91 -7.79 3.56
CA LEU A 237 -4.31 -8.04 4.86
C LEU A 237 -2.94 -7.38 4.91
N ILE A 238 -2.92 -6.07 5.23
CA ILE A 238 -1.75 -5.21 5.04
C ILE A 238 -1.51 -4.32 6.24
N GLN A 239 -0.28 -3.88 6.39
CA GLN A 239 0.15 -2.90 7.38
C GLN A 239 0.97 -1.80 6.71
N PHE A 240 0.85 -0.57 7.25
CA PHE A 240 1.62 0.60 6.82
C PHE A 240 2.25 1.29 8.02
N ARG A 241 3.44 1.89 7.82
CA ARG A 241 4.13 2.71 8.82
C ARG A 241 5.08 3.69 8.14
N ASN A 242 5.69 4.58 8.91
CA ASN A 242 6.73 5.49 8.44
C ASN A 242 6.28 6.22 7.17
N ILE A 243 5.09 6.84 7.22
CA ILE A 243 4.49 7.54 6.08
C ILE A 243 4.88 9.01 6.17
N TYR A 244 5.75 9.44 5.26
CA TYR A 244 6.26 10.81 5.18
C TYR A 244 6.04 11.39 3.80
N ILE A 245 5.71 12.67 3.73
CA ILE A 245 5.58 13.39 2.48
C ILE A 245 6.48 14.63 2.51
N LYS A 246 7.13 14.89 1.38
CA LYS A 246 7.90 16.11 1.13
C LYS A 246 7.26 16.85 -0.02
N PRO A 247 6.49 17.93 0.23
CA PRO A 247 5.99 18.79 -0.84
C PRO A 247 7.16 19.36 -1.66
N LEU A 248 7.00 19.37 -2.96
CA LEU A 248 7.97 19.95 -3.88
C LEU A 248 7.47 21.33 -4.32
N GLY A 249 8.37 22.30 -4.35
CA GLY A 249 8.07 23.62 -4.89
C GLY A 249 7.73 23.56 -6.38
N PRO A 250 7.09 24.62 -6.91
CA PRO A 250 6.90 24.76 -8.35
C PRO A 250 8.24 24.67 -9.09
N LYS A 251 8.20 24.18 -10.34
CA LYS A 251 9.38 24.18 -11.21
C LYS A 251 9.74 25.60 -11.59
#